data_ac62430df743ad5ddb020c8189e75e12
#
_entry.id   ac62430df743ad5ddb020c8189e75e12
#
_cell.length_a   1.000
_cell.length_b   1.000
_cell.length_c   1.000
_cell.angle_alpha   90.00
_cell.angle_beta   90.00
_cell.angle_gamma   90.00
#
_symmetry.space_group_name_H-M   'P 1'
#
loop_
_entity.id
_entity.type
_entity.pdbx_description
1 polymer ?
#
loop_
_entity_poly.entity_id
_entity_poly.type
_entity_poly.pdbx_seq_one_letter_code
_entity_poly.pdbx_strand_id
1 'polypeptide(L)'
;MSEQVDRLVEIISRLRAHCAWTAALTHESLVRYLLEESYELTEAIETHAPDAELEAELGDILLQVVLHASIGAERRSFDFDSIAAVLGAKMVRRNTHIFHPDGSLKDSFPDSIAEIIESWDRAKRAEKPLNESATAGMPKNLPALLYAQTFLSRTERHAAITDAGAAPGAGAETIQDSVAPPDSLHLGVPGNEQELGEQLLALCDAARSRGLDAERALRNVVQQRIALAEGETPDTTS
;
A
#
# COMPACT_ATOMS: atom_id res chain seq x y z
N MET A 1 -15.67 -12.59 -18.14
CA MET A 1 -15.07 -12.93 -16.82
C MET A 1 -15.19 -14.42 -16.56
N SER A 2 -14.65 -14.95 -15.44
CA SER A 2 -14.96 -16.34 -15.09
C SER A 2 -16.42 -16.44 -14.64
N GLU A 3 -17.08 -17.56 -14.92
CA GLU A 3 -18.48 -17.83 -14.52
C GLU A 3 -18.72 -17.57 -13.01
N GLN A 4 -17.73 -17.86 -12.17
CA GLN A 4 -17.83 -17.64 -10.71
C GLN A 4 -17.82 -16.16 -10.33
N VAL A 5 -17.04 -15.34 -11.01
CA VAL A 5 -17.01 -13.89 -10.76
C VAL A 5 -18.33 -13.25 -11.19
N ASP A 6 -18.85 -13.61 -12.36
CA ASP A 6 -20.13 -13.12 -12.86
C ASP A 6 -21.27 -13.50 -11.90
N ARG A 7 -21.23 -14.75 -11.41
CA ARG A 7 -22.19 -15.25 -10.43
C ARG A 7 -22.10 -14.49 -9.09
N LEU A 8 -20.88 -14.20 -8.60
CA LEU A 8 -20.68 -13.43 -7.37
C LEU A 8 -21.28 -12.02 -7.50
N VAL A 9 -20.99 -11.32 -8.59
CA VAL A 9 -21.55 -9.98 -8.87
C VAL A 9 -23.07 -10.03 -8.88
N GLU A 10 -23.67 -11.05 -9.52
CA GLU A 10 -25.11 -11.23 -9.53
C GLU A 10 -25.69 -11.47 -8.13
N ILE A 11 -25.05 -12.35 -7.32
CA ILE A 11 -25.48 -12.63 -5.94
C ILE A 11 -25.49 -11.33 -5.11
N ILE A 12 -24.44 -10.53 -5.17
CA ILE A 12 -24.36 -9.27 -4.42
C ILE A 12 -25.38 -8.26 -4.91
N SER A 13 -25.62 -8.15 -6.22
CA SER A 13 -26.67 -7.31 -6.78
C SER A 13 -28.06 -7.72 -6.25
N ARG A 14 -28.35 -9.02 -6.19
CA ARG A 14 -29.62 -9.54 -5.66
C ARG A 14 -29.74 -9.28 -4.15
N LEU A 15 -28.65 -9.43 -3.39
CA LEU A 15 -28.63 -9.09 -1.97
C LEU A 15 -28.97 -7.61 -1.77
N ARG A 16 -28.36 -6.71 -2.52
CA ARG A 16 -28.68 -5.28 -2.45
C ARG A 16 -30.11 -4.95 -2.83
N ALA A 17 -30.69 -5.67 -3.80
CA ALA A 17 -32.08 -5.47 -4.22
C ALA A 17 -33.11 -5.98 -3.20
N HIS A 18 -32.80 -6.99 -2.39
CA HIS A 18 -33.78 -7.72 -1.58
C HIS A 18 -33.48 -7.75 -0.09
N CYS A 19 -32.26 -7.43 0.36
CA CYS A 19 -31.90 -7.36 1.76
C CYS A 19 -31.81 -5.91 2.23
N ALA A 20 -32.65 -5.51 3.16
CA ALA A 20 -32.71 -4.13 3.66
C ALA A 20 -31.37 -3.67 4.28
N TRP A 21 -30.60 -4.58 4.89
CA TRP A 21 -29.30 -4.27 5.47
C TRP A 21 -28.27 -3.94 4.38
N THR A 22 -28.10 -4.82 3.38
CA THR A 22 -27.14 -4.56 2.29
C THR A 22 -27.56 -3.40 1.41
N ALA A 23 -28.86 -3.18 1.20
CA ALA A 23 -29.38 -2.03 0.48
C ALA A 23 -29.06 -0.69 1.16
N ALA A 24 -28.97 -0.66 2.49
CA ALA A 24 -28.62 0.54 3.25
C ALA A 24 -27.12 0.87 3.25
N LEU A 25 -26.24 -0.02 2.79
CA LEU A 25 -24.79 0.21 2.74
C LEU A 25 -24.46 1.30 1.73
N THR A 26 -23.53 2.17 2.10
CA THR A 26 -22.96 3.25 1.26
C THR A 26 -21.45 3.09 1.17
N HIS A 27 -20.80 3.85 0.26
CA HIS A 27 -19.34 3.88 0.20
C HIS A 27 -18.73 4.26 1.54
N GLU A 28 -19.33 5.22 2.25
CA GLU A 28 -18.85 5.70 3.55
C GLU A 28 -19.01 4.64 4.65
N SER A 29 -20.17 3.96 4.71
CA SER A 29 -20.41 2.92 5.71
C SER A 29 -19.53 1.69 5.53
N LEU A 30 -19.10 1.40 4.31
CA LEU A 30 -18.22 0.28 3.99
C LEU A 30 -16.75 0.54 4.36
N VAL A 31 -16.32 1.79 4.59
CA VAL A 31 -14.93 2.09 4.94
C VAL A 31 -14.47 1.32 6.18
N ARG A 32 -15.32 1.23 7.19
CA ARG A 32 -15.01 0.50 8.41
C ARG A 32 -14.73 -0.98 8.12
N TYR A 33 -15.62 -1.64 7.40
CA TYR A 33 -15.48 -3.06 7.04
C TYR A 33 -14.24 -3.29 6.18
N LEU A 34 -13.99 -2.46 5.16
CA LEU A 34 -12.77 -2.56 4.34
C LEU A 34 -11.49 -2.51 5.20
N LEU A 35 -11.47 -1.69 6.25
CA LEU A 35 -10.33 -1.63 7.18
C LEU A 35 -10.25 -2.90 8.04
N GLU A 36 -11.37 -3.37 8.60
CA GLU A 36 -11.44 -4.61 9.38
C GLU A 36 -10.90 -5.78 8.55
N GLU A 37 -11.48 -6.05 7.38
CA GLU A 37 -11.04 -7.14 6.47
C GLU A 37 -9.56 -6.98 6.03
N SER A 38 -9.10 -5.74 5.84
CA SER A 38 -7.69 -5.51 5.49
C SER A 38 -6.73 -5.89 6.62
N TYR A 39 -7.13 -5.74 7.87
CA TYR A 39 -6.34 -6.17 9.02
C TYR A 39 -6.45 -7.67 9.26
N GLU A 40 -7.60 -8.30 9.05
CA GLU A 40 -7.79 -9.75 9.13
C GLU A 40 -6.95 -10.47 8.08
N LEU A 41 -6.98 -10.00 6.83
CA LEU A 41 -6.07 -10.49 5.78
C LEU A 41 -4.59 -10.28 6.15
N THR A 42 -4.23 -9.14 6.74
CA THR A 42 -2.86 -8.87 7.17
C THR A 42 -2.43 -9.86 8.25
N GLU A 43 -3.29 -10.13 9.24
CA GLU A 43 -3.05 -11.09 10.31
C GLU A 43 -2.87 -12.51 9.75
N ALA A 44 -3.76 -12.96 8.87
CA ALA A 44 -3.65 -14.27 8.21
C ALA A 44 -2.32 -14.45 7.46
N ILE A 45 -1.84 -13.40 6.78
CA ILE A 45 -0.54 -13.41 6.10
C ILE A 45 0.61 -13.44 7.12
N GLU A 46 0.59 -12.60 8.15
CA GLU A 46 1.68 -12.46 9.12
C GLU A 46 1.80 -13.67 10.06
N THR A 47 0.69 -14.36 10.35
CA THR A 47 0.66 -15.59 11.15
C THR A 47 0.89 -16.86 10.34
N HIS A 48 1.05 -16.75 9.02
CA HIS A 48 1.15 -17.92 8.13
C HIS A 48 -0.07 -18.85 8.25
N ALA A 49 -1.26 -18.25 8.31
CA ALA A 49 -2.52 -18.99 8.39
C ALA A 49 -2.65 -20.02 7.24
N PRO A 50 -3.42 -21.10 7.42
CA PRO A 50 -3.67 -22.09 6.36
C PRO A 50 -4.24 -21.43 5.10
N ASP A 51 -3.91 -21.97 3.90
CA ASP A 51 -4.38 -21.44 2.62
C ASP A 51 -5.90 -21.22 2.56
N ALA A 52 -6.68 -22.08 3.22
CA ALA A 52 -8.13 -21.96 3.25
C ALA A 52 -8.61 -20.72 4.00
N GLU A 53 -7.92 -20.30 5.05
CA GLU A 53 -8.20 -19.08 5.80
C GLU A 53 -7.78 -17.87 4.99
N LEU A 54 -6.56 -17.89 4.41
CA LEU A 54 -6.10 -16.83 3.51
C LEU A 54 -7.03 -16.64 2.30
N GLU A 55 -7.57 -17.74 1.74
CA GLU A 55 -8.56 -17.69 0.64
C GLU A 55 -9.88 -17.02 1.10
N ALA A 56 -10.31 -17.28 2.33
CA ALA A 56 -11.51 -16.66 2.91
C ALA A 56 -11.31 -15.14 3.06
N GLU A 57 -10.21 -14.70 3.68
CA GLU A 57 -9.91 -13.27 3.88
C GLU A 57 -9.77 -12.51 2.54
N LEU A 58 -9.16 -13.14 1.54
CA LEU A 58 -9.14 -12.57 0.17
C LEU A 58 -10.54 -12.48 -0.43
N GLY A 59 -11.43 -13.42 -0.09
CA GLY A 59 -12.85 -13.39 -0.45
C GLY A 59 -13.56 -12.19 0.15
N ASP A 60 -13.29 -11.85 1.41
CA ASP A 60 -13.91 -10.72 2.11
C ASP A 60 -13.40 -9.37 1.57
N ILE A 61 -12.12 -9.26 1.22
CA ILE A 61 -11.63 -8.10 0.45
C ILE A 61 -12.33 -7.99 -0.91
N LEU A 62 -12.52 -9.11 -1.62
CA LEU A 62 -13.24 -9.11 -2.90
C LEU A 62 -14.71 -8.71 -2.72
N LEU A 63 -15.37 -9.13 -1.62
CA LEU A 63 -16.72 -8.70 -1.26
C LEU A 63 -16.80 -7.17 -1.16
N GLN A 64 -15.85 -6.52 -0.49
CA GLN A 64 -15.80 -5.05 -0.40
C GLN A 64 -15.76 -4.41 -1.79
N VAL A 65 -14.91 -4.92 -2.68
CA VAL A 65 -14.81 -4.41 -4.06
C VAL A 65 -16.14 -4.56 -4.81
N VAL A 66 -16.79 -5.72 -4.72
CA VAL A 66 -18.06 -5.99 -5.41
C VAL A 66 -19.20 -5.16 -4.84
N LEU A 67 -19.26 -4.94 -3.51
CA LEU A 67 -20.25 -4.06 -2.88
C LEU A 67 -20.09 -2.62 -3.37
N HIS A 68 -18.86 -2.09 -3.38
CA HIS A 68 -18.58 -0.77 -3.93
C HIS A 68 -18.95 -0.64 -5.41
N ALA A 69 -18.66 -1.68 -6.21
CA ALA A 69 -19.03 -1.73 -7.62
C ALA A 69 -20.55 -1.71 -7.81
N SER A 70 -21.30 -2.46 -6.99
CA SER A 70 -22.77 -2.50 -7.03
C SER A 70 -23.38 -1.13 -6.69
N ILE A 71 -22.84 -0.42 -5.69
CA ILE A 71 -23.27 0.94 -5.34
C ILE A 71 -22.98 1.91 -6.50
N GLY A 72 -21.83 1.76 -7.15
CA GLY A 72 -21.46 2.54 -8.33
C GLY A 72 -22.43 2.31 -9.51
N ALA A 73 -22.80 1.06 -9.76
CA ALA A 73 -23.74 0.66 -10.80
C ALA A 73 -25.16 1.22 -10.57
N GLU A 74 -25.67 1.22 -9.34
CA GLU A 74 -26.94 1.83 -8.95
C GLU A 74 -26.97 3.34 -9.28
N ARG A 75 -25.82 4.02 -9.12
CA ARG A 75 -25.65 5.44 -9.48
C ARG A 75 -25.33 5.67 -10.96
N ARG A 76 -25.19 4.61 -11.75
CA ARG A 76 -24.78 4.65 -13.17
C ARG A 76 -23.43 5.36 -13.38
N SER A 77 -22.51 5.24 -12.43
CA SER A 77 -21.19 5.89 -12.46
C SER A 77 -20.07 4.94 -12.86
N PHE A 78 -20.04 3.75 -12.29
CA PHE A 78 -19.09 2.66 -12.61
C PHE A 78 -19.67 1.33 -12.11
N ASP A 79 -19.11 0.24 -12.58
CA ASP A 79 -19.44 -1.13 -12.18
C ASP A 79 -18.18 -1.98 -12.04
N PHE A 80 -18.34 -3.27 -11.77
CA PHE A 80 -17.23 -4.20 -11.59
C PHE A 80 -16.38 -4.33 -12.88
N ASP A 81 -17.02 -4.36 -14.06
CA ASP A 81 -16.32 -4.47 -15.34
C ASP A 81 -15.47 -3.24 -15.62
N SER A 82 -15.99 -2.05 -15.37
CA SER A 82 -15.26 -0.80 -15.54
C SER A 82 -14.07 -0.69 -14.55
N ILE A 83 -14.22 -1.16 -13.30
CA ILE A 83 -13.12 -1.23 -12.33
C ILE A 83 -12.02 -2.15 -12.87
N ALA A 84 -12.39 -3.35 -13.33
CA ALA A 84 -11.44 -4.32 -13.91
C ALA A 84 -10.75 -3.77 -15.15
N ALA A 85 -11.49 -3.11 -16.05
CA ALA A 85 -10.94 -2.49 -17.25
C ALA A 85 -9.94 -1.38 -16.93
N VAL A 86 -10.28 -0.48 -15.99
CA VAL A 86 -9.36 0.59 -15.54
C VAL A 86 -8.11 0.03 -14.92
N LEU A 87 -8.22 -1.01 -14.09
CA LEU A 87 -7.06 -1.69 -13.49
C LEU A 87 -6.21 -2.37 -14.57
N GLY A 88 -6.83 -3.12 -15.49
CA GLY A 88 -6.13 -3.80 -16.59
C GLY A 88 -5.34 -2.81 -17.46
N ALA A 89 -5.98 -1.73 -17.89
CA ALA A 89 -5.32 -0.67 -18.68
C ALA A 89 -4.16 -0.03 -17.89
N LYS A 90 -4.31 0.18 -16.59
CA LYS A 90 -3.23 0.67 -15.73
C LYS A 90 -2.07 -0.32 -15.64
N MET A 91 -2.34 -1.63 -15.52
CA MET A 91 -1.29 -2.65 -15.48
C MET A 91 -0.51 -2.72 -16.78
N VAL A 92 -1.18 -2.72 -17.94
CA VAL A 92 -0.51 -2.68 -19.25
C VAL A 92 0.36 -1.43 -19.36
N ARG A 93 -0.18 -0.26 -19.06
CA ARG A 93 0.51 1.03 -19.20
C ARG A 93 1.74 1.16 -18.27
N ARG A 94 1.69 0.60 -17.05
CA ARG A 94 2.80 0.68 -16.10
C ARG A 94 3.83 -0.42 -16.25
N ASN A 95 3.48 -1.55 -16.84
CA ASN A 95 4.38 -2.66 -17.05
C ASN A 95 4.91 -2.67 -18.50
N THR A 96 5.50 -1.55 -18.92
CA THR A 96 6.06 -1.36 -20.27
C THR A 96 7.25 -2.28 -20.55
N HIS A 97 7.80 -2.93 -19.54
CA HIS A 97 8.82 -3.96 -19.68
C HIS A 97 8.22 -5.32 -20.13
N ILE A 98 6.93 -5.54 -19.95
CA ILE A 98 6.21 -6.77 -20.34
C ILE A 98 5.31 -6.53 -21.56
N PHE A 99 4.58 -5.41 -21.58
CA PHE A 99 3.52 -5.17 -22.55
C PHE A 99 3.87 -4.06 -23.54
N HIS A 100 3.38 -4.21 -24.78
CA HIS A 100 3.21 -3.12 -25.73
C HIS A 100 2.01 -2.24 -25.33
N PRO A 101 1.88 -1.01 -25.88
CA PRO A 101 0.73 -0.13 -25.57
C PRO A 101 -0.64 -0.73 -25.92
N ASP A 102 -0.71 -1.67 -26.83
CA ASP A 102 -1.93 -2.39 -27.23
C ASP A 102 -2.25 -3.60 -26.32
N GLY A 103 -1.40 -3.88 -25.31
CA GLY A 103 -1.55 -4.99 -24.37
C GLY A 103 -0.94 -6.31 -24.85
N SER A 104 -0.37 -6.36 -26.04
CA SER A 104 0.36 -7.55 -26.49
C SER A 104 1.69 -7.72 -25.71
N LEU A 105 2.15 -8.98 -25.60
CA LEU A 105 3.42 -9.28 -24.94
C LEU A 105 4.60 -8.88 -25.83
N LYS A 106 5.68 -8.45 -25.22
CA LYS A 106 6.97 -8.22 -25.87
C LYS A 106 7.69 -9.54 -26.13
N ASP A 107 8.63 -9.52 -27.07
CA ASP A 107 9.42 -10.72 -27.44
C ASP A 107 10.51 -11.07 -26.41
N SER A 108 10.88 -10.12 -25.53
CA SER A 108 11.89 -10.31 -24.49
C SER A 108 11.54 -9.52 -23.23
N PHE A 109 11.98 -10.03 -22.08
CA PHE A 109 11.71 -9.46 -20.77
C PHE A 109 13.02 -9.19 -20.03
N PRO A 110 13.14 -8.10 -19.25
CA PRO A 110 14.32 -7.85 -18.43
C PRO A 110 14.36 -8.82 -17.24
N ASP A 111 15.56 -9.27 -16.89
CA ASP A 111 15.81 -10.14 -15.72
C ASP A 111 16.13 -9.33 -14.45
N SER A 112 16.44 -8.05 -14.60
CA SER A 112 16.83 -7.18 -13.49
C SER A 112 15.62 -6.56 -12.80
N ILE A 113 15.43 -6.88 -11.52
CA ILE A 113 14.39 -6.27 -10.67
C ILE A 113 14.55 -4.75 -10.61
N ALA A 114 15.78 -4.24 -10.56
CA ALA A 114 16.06 -2.81 -10.53
C ALA A 114 15.56 -2.10 -11.81
N GLU A 115 15.82 -2.66 -13.00
CA GLU A 115 15.31 -2.14 -14.27
C GLU A 115 13.78 -2.17 -14.36
N ILE A 116 13.17 -3.22 -13.83
CA ILE A 116 11.71 -3.36 -13.76
C ILE A 116 11.11 -2.25 -12.89
N ILE A 117 11.66 -2.04 -11.70
CA ILE A 117 11.21 -0.99 -10.77
C ILE A 117 11.38 0.39 -11.41
N GLU A 118 12.53 0.66 -12.04
CA GLU A 118 12.79 1.94 -12.72
C GLU A 118 11.80 2.19 -13.87
N SER A 119 11.53 1.16 -14.67
CA SER A 119 10.57 1.22 -15.78
C SER A 119 9.17 1.53 -15.27
N TRP A 120 8.74 0.86 -14.21
CA TRP A 120 7.43 1.05 -13.59
C TRP A 120 7.28 2.44 -12.97
N ASP A 121 8.30 2.92 -12.25
CA ASP A 121 8.33 4.26 -11.68
C ASP A 121 8.35 5.35 -12.76
N ARG A 122 9.05 5.13 -13.87
CA ARG A 122 9.04 6.04 -15.04
C ARG A 122 7.63 6.13 -15.65
N ALA A 123 6.97 5.00 -15.87
CA ALA A 123 5.61 4.97 -16.40
C ALA A 123 4.60 5.66 -15.45
N LYS A 124 4.73 5.42 -14.14
CA LYS A 124 3.90 6.05 -13.11
C LYS A 124 4.11 7.57 -13.05
N ARG A 125 5.33 8.05 -13.25
CA ARG A 125 5.64 9.49 -13.30
C ARG A 125 5.03 10.16 -14.52
N ALA A 126 5.04 9.49 -15.67
CA ALA A 126 4.44 10.03 -16.90
C ALA A 126 2.93 10.28 -16.80
N GLU A 127 2.26 9.65 -15.81
CA GLU A 127 0.84 9.87 -15.52
C GLU A 127 0.57 11.15 -14.71
N LYS A 128 1.60 11.77 -14.15
CA LYS A 128 1.48 12.90 -13.21
C LYS A 128 1.92 14.21 -13.85
N PRO A 129 1.32 15.35 -13.46
CA PRO A 129 1.82 16.67 -13.84
C PRO A 129 3.28 16.85 -13.42
N LEU A 130 4.08 17.53 -14.27
CA LEU A 130 5.52 17.75 -14.07
C LEU A 130 5.90 18.44 -12.74
N ASN A 131 4.95 19.10 -12.05
CA ASN A 131 5.18 19.86 -10.83
C ASN A 131 4.45 19.27 -9.60
N GLU A 132 4.09 17.99 -9.63
CA GLU A 132 3.38 17.39 -8.49
C GLU A 132 4.35 17.12 -7.33
N SER A 133 3.99 17.58 -6.12
CA SER A 133 4.76 17.33 -4.89
C SER A 133 4.99 15.82 -4.66
N ALA A 134 6.14 15.47 -4.08
CA ALA A 134 6.45 14.10 -3.65
C ALA A 134 5.33 13.46 -2.80
N THR A 135 4.63 14.28 -2.03
CA THR A 135 3.57 13.86 -1.11
C THR A 135 2.17 13.86 -1.72
N ALA A 136 2.02 14.32 -2.98
CA ALA A 136 0.72 14.39 -3.64
C ALA A 136 0.05 13.01 -3.72
N GLY A 137 -1.24 12.95 -3.38
CA GLY A 137 -2.01 11.71 -3.37
C GLY A 137 -1.56 10.69 -2.30
N MET A 138 -0.87 11.14 -1.24
CA MET A 138 -0.55 10.29 -0.11
C MET A 138 -1.78 10.15 0.81
N PRO A 139 -2.25 8.92 1.12
CA PRO A 139 -3.38 8.75 2.01
C PRO A 139 -3.07 9.28 3.40
N LYS A 140 -3.92 10.18 3.93
CA LYS A 140 -3.68 10.83 5.23
C LYS A 140 -4.05 9.96 6.44
N ASN A 141 -4.81 8.88 6.21
CA ASN A 141 -5.37 8.02 7.25
C ASN A 141 -4.60 6.69 7.39
N LEU A 142 -3.38 6.61 6.89
CA LEU A 142 -2.51 5.46 7.15
C LEU A 142 -2.12 5.39 8.63
N PRO A 143 -1.85 4.19 9.18
CA PRO A 143 -1.17 4.05 10.47
C PRO A 143 0.11 4.91 10.52
N ALA A 144 0.40 5.50 11.67
CA ALA A 144 1.36 6.59 11.76
C ALA A 144 2.79 6.23 11.29
N LEU A 145 3.28 5.05 11.66
CA LEU A 145 4.62 4.60 11.26
C LEU A 145 4.67 4.24 9.77
N LEU A 146 3.62 3.60 9.25
CA LEU A 146 3.48 3.34 7.81
C LEU A 146 3.39 4.65 7.01
N TYR A 147 2.68 5.66 7.54
CA TYR A 147 2.61 6.99 6.94
C TYR A 147 3.98 7.64 6.87
N ALA A 148 4.76 7.60 7.97
CA ALA A 148 6.12 8.10 8.03
C ALA A 148 7.05 7.39 7.03
N GLN A 149 7.06 6.06 6.98
CA GLN A 149 7.88 5.30 6.03
C GLN A 149 7.47 5.57 4.57
N THR A 150 6.16 5.73 4.31
CA THR A 150 5.65 6.08 2.98
C THR A 150 6.11 7.48 2.56
N PHE A 151 6.07 8.44 3.47
CA PHE A 151 6.56 9.80 3.26
C PHE A 151 8.07 9.80 2.90
N LEU A 152 8.88 9.17 3.74
CA LEU A 152 10.33 9.08 3.53
C LEU A 152 10.70 8.42 2.19
N SER A 153 10.05 7.30 1.87
CA SER A 153 10.27 6.60 0.59
C SER A 153 9.88 7.43 -0.64
N ARG A 154 8.86 8.28 -0.53
CA ARG A 154 8.43 9.15 -1.64
C ARG A 154 9.33 10.35 -1.81
N THR A 155 9.77 10.98 -0.71
CA THR A 155 10.66 12.14 -0.74
C THR A 155 12.04 11.77 -1.26
N GLU A 156 12.62 10.66 -0.83
CA GLU A 156 13.89 10.14 -1.34
C GLU A 156 13.84 9.87 -2.84
N ARG A 157 12.81 9.15 -3.32
CA ARG A 157 12.63 8.92 -4.75
C ARG A 157 12.44 10.19 -5.55
N HIS A 158 11.78 11.20 -4.97
CA HIS A 158 11.59 12.48 -5.62
C HIS A 158 12.91 13.26 -5.71
N ALA A 159 13.72 13.28 -4.65
CA ALA A 159 15.04 13.89 -4.62
C ALA A 159 15.99 13.26 -5.65
N ALA A 160 16.07 11.92 -5.68
CA ALA A 160 16.90 11.19 -6.65
C ALA A 160 16.55 11.50 -8.13
N ILE A 161 15.31 11.91 -8.41
CA ILE A 161 14.83 12.26 -9.74
C ILE A 161 15.23 13.69 -10.10
N THR A 162 15.09 14.63 -9.15
CA THR A 162 15.45 16.05 -9.37
C THR A 162 16.95 16.18 -9.57
N ASP A 163 17.77 15.43 -8.85
CA ASP A 163 19.23 15.39 -9.01
C ASP A 163 19.67 14.77 -10.34
N ALA A 164 18.98 13.73 -10.81
CA ALA A 164 19.27 13.11 -12.11
C ALA A 164 18.84 13.96 -13.32
N GLY A 165 17.95 14.94 -13.13
CA GLY A 165 17.48 15.87 -14.16
C GLY A 165 18.28 17.18 -14.23
N ALA A 166 19.13 17.47 -13.29
CA ALA A 166 20.01 18.63 -13.32
C ALA A 166 21.24 18.32 -14.20
N ALA A 167 21.28 18.91 -15.39
CA ALA A 167 22.50 18.92 -16.21
C ALA A 167 23.67 19.51 -15.39
N PRO A 168 24.90 19.01 -15.54
CA PRO A 168 26.06 19.53 -14.81
C PRO A 168 26.38 20.95 -15.30
N GLY A 169 25.94 21.97 -14.59
CA GLY A 169 26.16 23.36 -14.92
C GLY A 169 25.77 24.31 -13.82
N ALA A 170 26.80 24.79 -13.11
CA ALA A 170 26.84 25.93 -12.19
C ALA A 170 26.34 25.75 -10.75
N GLY A 171 27.29 25.52 -9.84
CA GLY A 171 27.38 26.20 -8.55
C GLY A 171 26.20 25.99 -7.58
N ALA A 172 25.89 24.78 -7.24
CA ALA A 172 25.13 24.52 -6.00
C ALA A 172 26.17 24.20 -4.91
N GLU A 173 26.31 25.09 -3.94
CA GLU A 173 26.96 24.76 -2.68
C GLU A 173 26.23 23.54 -2.13
N THR A 174 26.94 22.45 -2.09
CA THR A 174 26.52 21.18 -1.54
C THR A 174 26.32 21.39 -0.05
N ILE A 175 25.07 21.55 0.38
CA ILE A 175 24.74 21.23 1.77
C ILE A 175 24.84 19.70 1.84
N GLN A 176 26.07 19.25 1.98
CA GLN A 176 26.39 17.90 2.44
C GLN A 176 26.13 17.87 3.95
N ASP A 177 24.87 17.95 4.36
CA ASP A 177 24.46 17.26 5.57
C ASP A 177 24.31 15.78 5.20
N SER A 178 25.49 15.14 5.06
CA SER A 178 25.58 13.69 5.15
C SER A 178 25.24 13.34 6.61
N VAL A 179 23.94 13.10 6.87
CA VAL A 179 23.54 12.37 8.04
C VAL A 179 24.09 10.96 7.85
N ALA A 180 25.32 10.74 8.34
CA ALA A 180 25.84 9.41 8.52
C ALA A 180 24.76 8.62 9.30
N PRO A 181 24.51 7.34 8.96
CA PRO A 181 23.57 6.55 9.73
C PRO A 181 24.01 6.61 11.20
N PRO A 182 23.13 7.00 12.12
CA PRO A 182 23.52 7.11 13.51
C PRO A 182 23.91 5.71 13.99
N ASP A 183 25.20 5.51 14.25
CA ASP A 183 25.78 4.28 14.79
C ASP A 183 25.26 3.94 16.20
N SER A 184 24.49 4.85 16.79
CA SER A 184 23.71 4.64 17.99
C SER A 184 22.59 5.69 18.04
N LEU A 185 21.36 5.28 17.83
CA LEU A 185 20.19 6.04 18.25
C LEU A 185 20.18 6.07 19.78
N HIS A 186 20.89 7.03 20.37
CA HIS A 186 20.69 7.38 21.77
C HIS A 186 19.34 8.12 21.84
N LEU A 187 18.26 7.35 21.92
CA LEU A 187 16.93 7.87 22.19
C LEU A 187 16.94 8.41 23.63
N GLY A 188 17.23 9.71 23.78
CA GLY A 188 16.96 10.42 25.03
C GLY A 188 15.47 10.33 25.33
N VAL A 189 15.09 10.48 26.59
CA VAL A 189 13.67 10.56 26.96
C VAL A 189 13.11 11.85 26.37
N PRO A 190 12.11 11.79 25.43
CA PRO A 190 11.55 12.99 24.81
C PRO A 190 10.85 13.85 25.86
N GLY A 191 11.06 15.17 25.83
CA GLY A 191 10.47 16.11 26.77
C GLY A 191 9.08 16.61 26.35
N ASN A 192 8.70 16.39 25.09
CA ASN A 192 7.41 16.80 24.52
C ASN A 192 7.04 15.94 23.30
N GLU A 193 5.80 16.13 22.80
CA GLU A 193 5.27 15.37 21.65
C GLU A 193 6.05 15.63 20.35
N GLN A 194 6.56 16.85 20.15
CA GLN A 194 7.34 17.17 18.97
C GLN A 194 8.65 16.38 18.93
N GLU A 195 9.40 16.35 20.01
CA GLU A 195 10.65 15.58 20.14
C GLU A 195 10.39 14.08 19.99
N LEU A 196 9.30 13.56 20.56
CA LEU A 196 8.88 12.18 20.36
C LEU A 196 8.60 11.89 18.88
N GLY A 197 7.88 12.77 18.20
CA GLY A 197 7.56 12.64 16.78
C GLY A 197 8.82 12.60 15.91
N GLU A 198 9.80 13.46 16.18
CA GLU A 198 11.08 13.48 15.46
C GLU A 198 11.91 12.23 15.70
N GLN A 199 11.93 11.71 16.93
CA GLN A 199 12.60 10.43 17.23
C GLN A 199 11.92 9.25 16.51
N LEU A 200 10.59 9.18 16.50
CA LEU A 200 9.84 8.16 15.78
C LEU A 200 10.10 8.24 14.26
N LEU A 201 10.15 9.45 13.69
CA LEU A 201 10.46 9.63 12.27
C LEU A 201 11.89 9.16 11.94
N ALA A 202 12.88 9.51 12.77
CA ALA A 202 14.25 9.05 12.60
C ALA A 202 14.36 7.51 12.72
N LEU A 203 13.60 6.90 13.65
CA LEU A 203 13.54 5.45 13.78
C LEU A 203 12.90 4.79 12.54
N CYS A 204 11.85 5.38 12.00
CA CYS A 204 11.23 4.92 10.75
C CYS A 204 12.19 4.99 9.57
N ASP A 205 13.03 6.02 9.48
CA ASP A 205 14.04 6.15 8.44
C ASP A 205 15.15 5.10 8.58
N ALA A 206 15.65 4.90 9.81
CA ALA A 206 16.62 3.86 10.10
C ALA A 206 16.09 2.43 9.85
N ALA A 207 14.81 2.17 10.13
CA ALA A 207 14.16 0.91 9.83
C ALA A 207 14.05 0.71 8.30
N ARG A 208 13.59 1.71 7.59
CA ARG A 208 13.43 1.70 6.13
C ARG A 208 14.76 1.42 5.43
N SER A 209 15.86 2.07 5.83
CA SER A 209 17.19 1.87 5.25
C SER A 209 17.72 0.43 5.40
N ARG A 210 17.15 -0.33 6.35
CA ARG A 210 17.45 -1.75 6.61
C ARG A 210 16.39 -2.71 6.04
N GLY A 211 15.40 -2.21 5.30
CA GLY A 211 14.30 -3.02 4.78
C GLY A 211 13.31 -3.51 5.84
N LEU A 212 13.27 -2.87 7.03
CA LEU A 212 12.37 -3.23 8.12
C LEU A 212 11.07 -2.41 8.04
N ASP A 213 9.96 -3.07 8.34
CA ASP A 213 8.64 -2.44 8.48
C ASP A 213 8.40 -2.07 9.94
N ALA A 214 8.37 -0.76 10.22
CA ALA A 214 8.25 -0.24 11.59
C ALA A 214 6.85 -0.45 12.18
N GLU A 215 5.79 -0.38 11.35
CA GLU A 215 4.40 -0.58 11.78
C GLU A 215 4.18 -2.03 12.19
N ARG A 216 4.58 -2.98 11.34
CA ARG A 216 4.50 -4.42 11.62
C ARG A 216 5.35 -4.80 12.83
N ALA A 217 6.60 -4.30 12.91
CA ALA A 217 7.48 -4.61 14.01
C ALA A 217 6.91 -4.20 15.37
N LEU A 218 6.31 -2.99 15.45
CA LEU A 218 5.70 -2.52 16.69
C LEU A 218 4.43 -3.33 17.03
N ARG A 219 3.58 -3.60 16.04
CA ARG A 219 2.37 -4.41 16.22
C ARG A 219 2.70 -5.79 16.77
N ASN A 220 3.66 -6.49 16.18
CA ASN A 220 4.07 -7.82 16.62
C ASN A 220 4.59 -7.83 18.07
N VAL A 221 5.39 -6.82 18.44
CA VAL A 221 5.88 -6.71 19.83
C VAL A 221 4.73 -6.48 20.81
N VAL A 222 3.74 -5.65 20.44
CA VAL A 222 2.55 -5.41 21.28
C VAL A 222 1.73 -6.69 21.43
N GLN A 223 1.47 -7.42 20.33
CA GLN A 223 0.74 -8.69 20.36
C GLN A 223 1.43 -9.74 21.25
N GLN A 224 2.76 -9.90 21.12
CA GLN A 224 3.54 -10.79 21.99
C GLN A 224 3.42 -10.41 23.47
N ARG A 225 3.41 -9.12 23.80
CA ARG A 225 3.24 -8.67 25.18
C ARG A 225 1.83 -8.91 25.72
N ILE A 226 0.81 -8.79 24.87
CA ILE A 226 -0.55 -9.13 25.23
C ILE A 226 -0.67 -10.63 25.53
N ALA A 227 -0.18 -11.50 24.64
CA ALA A 227 -0.21 -12.96 24.85
C ALA A 227 0.49 -13.36 26.15
N LEU A 228 1.66 -12.78 26.44
CA LEU A 228 2.36 -13.01 27.71
C LEU A 228 1.56 -12.54 28.93
N ALA A 229 0.83 -11.43 28.83
CA ALA A 229 0.01 -10.91 29.91
C ALA A 229 -1.24 -11.79 30.16
N GLU A 230 -1.75 -12.46 29.12
CA GLU A 230 -2.87 -13.39 29.18
C GLU A 230 -2.46 -14.82 29.57
N GLY A 231 -1.15 -15.05 29.77
CA GLY A 231 -0.62 -16.34 30.20
C GLY A 231 -0.42 -17.35 29.07
N GLU A 232 -0.50 -16.91 27.82
CA GLU A 232 -0.18 -17.71 26.65
C GLU A 232 1.37 -17.78 26.49
N THR A 233 1.90 -18.99 26.38
CA THR A 233 3.33 -19.16 26.04
C THR A 233 3.51 -18.89 24.56
N PRO A 234 4.40 -17.97 24.18
CA PRO A 234 4.66 -17.74 22.76
C PRO A 234 5.19 -19.03 22.12
N ASP A 235 4.57 -19.43 21.02
CA ASP A 235 5.00 -20.56 20.21
C ASP A 235 6.40 -20.25 19.62
N THR A 236 7.43 -20.89 20.14
CA THR A 236 8.83 -20.67 19.76
C THR A 236 9.23 -21.53 18.56
N THR A 237 8.35 -21.69 17.58
CA THR A 237 8.65 -22.39 16.33
C THR A 237 8.59 -21.43 15.14
N SER A 238 9.76 -20.83 14.84
CA SER A 238 10.12 -20.32 13.49
C SER A 238 11.63 -20.26 13.37
#